data_e8be771656bf82b81b79293b0012ef5e
#
_entry.id   e8be771656bf82b81b79293b0012ef5e
#
_cell.length_a   1.000
_cell.length_b   1.000
_cell.length_c   1.000
_cell.angle_alpha   90.00
_cell.angle_beta   90.00
_cell.angle_gamma   90.00
#
_symmetry.space_group_name_H-M   'P 1'
#
loop_
_entity.id
_entity.type
_entity.pdbx_description
1 polymer ?
#
loop_
_entity_poly.entity_id
_entity_poly.type
_entity_poly.pdbx_seq_one_letter_code
_entity_poly.pdbx_strand_id
1 'polypeptide(L)'
;MRILLSTIGSRGDVQPLVALGLQLQELEQEVHMCVPPDFRNWIEALGMTVTPIGPELRSTGKASPMAAPPTPEQVRQMMEGTVAAQFETITAAAQGCDMILGATALQIAAPSIAEKMGIPYFFAAYCPAVLPSHHHAPPVLVMRGDMPTPEMADYSELWIQDAKRWNKQWRSILNSHRTRLGLDPISDVRSHILTKQPWLAADPTLGPWPDPADEGVFQTGAWFLNDEHPLDHELEEFLDAVDPPIYFGFGSIRAPHGLSEVMIQTARALGRRAILLKGWADLSLVDNEPDCIAIGEVNHLALFKRVAAVVHHGGAGTTHAATRAGAPQVVIPQHYDQYYWAGRVQQLDIGAAHTSSTPTTDSLTSALNHALQPGVVARAQISAKEIRHDGALVAAQRLVGATQYDSIQRAI
;
A
#
# COMPACT_ATOMS: atom_id res chain seq x y z
N MET A 1 -3.92 25.68 8.07
CA MET A 1 -3.39 25.46 6.72
C MET A 1 -4.30 24.51 5.99
N ARG A 2 -4.32 24.61 4.67
CA ARG A 2 -5.03 23.68 3.80
C ARG A 2 -4.04 22.76 3.08
N ILE A 3 -4.19 21.46 3.28
CA ILE A 3 -3.23 20.45 2.79
C ILE A 3 -3.91 19.55 1.79
N LEU A 4 -3.32 19.42 0.58
CA LEU A 4 -3.75 18.44 -0.40
C LEU A 4 -3.02 17.12 -0.19
N LEU A 5 -3.77 16.06 0.07
CA LEU A 5 -3.27 14.68 0.12
C LEU A 5 -3.69 13.95 -1.16
N SER A 6 -2.75 13.47 -1.94
CA SER A 6 -3.02 12.87 -3.25
C SER A 6 -2.45 11.47 -3.38
N THR A 7 -3.27 10.53 -3.86
CA THR A 7 -2.82 9.19 -4.26
C THR A 7 -3.71 8.62 -5.37
N ILE A 8 -3.14 7.73 -6.16
CA ILE A 8 -3.85 6.98 -7.19
C ILE A 8 -3.56 5.50 -6.94
N GLY A 9 -4.59 4.76 -6.55
CA GLY A 9 -4.43 3.34 -6.24
C GLY A 9 -5.61 2.77 -5.46
N SER A 10 -5.42 1.59 -4.94
CA SER A 10 -6.44 0.84 -4.19
C SER A 10 -6.61 1.35 -2.75
N ARG A 11 -7.43 0.65 -1.96
CA ARG A 11 -7.61 0.97 -0.54
C ARG A 11 -6.28 0.98 0.25
N GLY A 12 -5.33 0.11 -0.11
CA GLY A 12 -4.00 0.09 0.52
C GLY A 12 -3.20 1.38 0.31
N ASP A 13 -3.47 2.10 -0.78
CA ASP A 13 -2.85 3.39 -1.10
C ASP A 13 -3.58 4.56 -0.44
N VAL A 14 -4.90 4.49 -0.32
CA VAL A 14 -5.77 5.56 0.17
C VAL A 14 -5.88 5.57 1.70
N GLN A 15 -6.05 4.42 2.32
CA GLN A 15 -6.30 4.31 3.77
C GLN A 15 -5.20 4.93 4.64
N PRO A 16 -3.89 4.79 4.34
CA PRO A 16 -2.85 5.49 5.10
C PRO A 16 -2.95 7.01 5.01
N LEU A 17 -3.33 7.55 3.83
CA LEU A 17 -3.56 8.99 3.69
C LEU A 17 -4.79 9.46 4.48
N VAL A 18 -5.83 8.64 4.57
CA VAL A 18 -6.99 8.93 5.42
C VAL A 18 -6.56 8.99 6.89
N ALA A 19 -5.72 8.05 7.34
CA ALA A 19 -5.18 8.08 8.70
C ALA A 19 -4.37 9.37 8.98
N LEU A 20 -3.52 9.78 8.03
CA LEU A 20 -2.80 11.06 8.12
C LEU A 20 -3.77 12.25 8.11
N GLY A 21 -4.79 12.22 7.25
CA GLY A 21 -5.80 13.29 7.14
C GLY A 21 -6.55 13.51 8.44
N LEU A 22 -6.95 12.44 9.14
CA LEU A 22 -7.60 12.54 10.45
C LEU A 22 -6.67 13.15 11.50
N GLN A 23 -5.39 12.76 11.52
CA GLN A 23 -4.42 13.37 12.44
C GLN A 23 -4.16 14.86 12.14
N LEU A 24 -4.21 15.26 10.87
CA LEU A 24 -4.13 16.67 10.48
C LEU A 24 -5.37 17.46 10.93
N GLN A 25 -6.58 16.87 10.81
CA GLN A 25 -7.81 17.49 11.32
C GLN A 25 -7.79 17.66 12.85
N GLU A 26 -7.27 16.67 13.60
CA GLU A 26 -7.04 16.78 15.05
C GLU A 26 -6.08 17.92 15.40
N LEU A 27 -5.13 18.23 14.52
CA LEU A 27 -4.24 19.39 14.63
C LEU A 27 -4.83 20.67 14.00
N GLU A 28 -6.14 20.73 13.81
CA GLU A 28 -6.89 21.87 13.28
C GLU A 28 -6.47 22.31 11.87
N GLN A 29 -6.01 21.33 11.03
CA GLN A 29 -5.68 21.59 9.64
C GLN A 29 -6.86 21.24 8.73
N GLU A 30 -7.04 22.00 7.64
CA GLU A 30 -7.99 21.69 6.59
C GLU A 30 -7.35 20.66 5.63
N VAL A 31 -8.05 19.54 5.40
CA VAL A 31 -7.57 18.46 4.54
C VAL A 31 -8.45 18.35 3.30
N HIS A 32 -7.80 18.34 2.15
CA HIS A 32 -8.42 18.04 0.87
C HIS A 32 -7.77 16.76 0.29
N MET A 33 -8.60 15.79 -0.08
CA MET A 33 -8.14 14.50 -0.61
C MET A 33 -8.32 14.46 -2.13
N CYS A 34 -7.27 14.08 -2.88
CA CYS A 34 -7.35 13.81 -4.31
C CYS A 34 -7.07 12.32 -4.55
N VAL A 35 -8.14 11.53 -4.66
CA VAL A 35 -8.10 10.06 -4.62
C VAL A 35 -9.11 9.44 -5.60
N PRO A 36 -9.02 8.13 -5.94
CA PRO A 36 -9.99 7.48 -6.80
C PRO A 36 -11.43 7.59 -6.32
N PRO A 37 -12.41 7.67 -7.24
CA PRO A 37 -13.82 7.92 -6.91
C PRO A 37 -14.44 6.85 -6.02
N ASP A 38 -13.92 5.61 -6.03
CA ASP A 38 -14.36 4.50 -5.18
C ASP A 38 -14.38 4.84 -3.67
N PHE A 39 -13.53 5.77 -3.23
CA PHE A 39 -13.34 6.11 -1.83
C PHE A 39 -14.01 7.41 -1.39
N ARG A 40 -14.65 8.13 -2.33
CA ARG A 40 -15.23 9.45 -2.08
C ARG A 40 -16.20 9.46 -0.91
N ASN A 41 -17.24 8.63 -0.97
CA ASN A 41 -18.30 8.64 0.04
C ASN A 41 -17.77 8.30 1.44
N TRP A 42 -16.82 7.36 1.53
CA TRP A 42 -16.18 6.99 2.77
C TRP A 42 -15.40 8.16 3.38
N ILE A 43 -14.62 8.87 2.59
CA ILE A 43 -13.76 9.96 3.05
C ILE A 43 -14.59 11.20 3.41
N GLU A 44 -15.62 11.52 2.60
CA GLU A 44 -16.56 12.62 2.89
C GLU A 44 -17.33 12.37 4.21
N ALA A 45 -17.67 11.11 4.52
CA ALA A 45 -18.29 10.74 5.80
C ALA A 45 -17.35 10.97 7.01
N LEU A 46 -16.03 11.01 6.79
CA LEU A 46 -15.02 11.37 7.80
C LEU A 46 -14.74 12.88 7.88
N GLY A 47 -15.52 13.70 7.17
CA GLY A 47 -15.43 15.16 7.23
C GLY A 47 -14.34 15.79 6.36
N MET A 48 -13.72 15.04 5.44
CA MET A 48 -12.71 15.55 4.51
C MET A 48 -13.34 15.82 3.14
N THR A 49 -12.90 16.88 2.45
CA THR A 49 -13.32 17.16 1.07
C THR A 49 -12.58 16.26 0.09
N VAL A 50 -13.26 15.83 -0.99
CA VAL A 50 -12.67 14.93 -1.99
C VAL A 50 -12.82 15.47 -3.40
N THR A 51 -11.72 15.50 -4.14
CA THR A 51 -11.70 15.61 -5.61
C THR A 51 -11.35 14.25 -6.19
N PRO A 52 -12.27 13.60 -6.93
CA PRO A 52 -11.98 12.31 -7.55
C PRO A 52 -10.91 12.40 -8.64
N ILE A 53 -9.96 11.45 -8.67
CA ILE A 53 -8.93 11.36 -9.70
C ILE A 53 -8.85 9.93 -10.27
N GLY A 54 -8.75 9.83 -11.59
CA GLY A 54 -8.71 8.55 -12.27
C GLY A 54 -10.07 7.85 -12.39
N PRO A 55 -10.10 6.63 -12.95
CA PRO A 55 -11.32 5.85 -13.09
C PRO A 55 -11.70 5.16 -11.77
N GLU A 56 -12.94 4.66 -11.71
CA GLU A 56 -13.34 3.70 -10.68
C GLU A 56 -12.51 2.41 -10.81
N LEU A 57 -11.76 2.07 -9.78
CA LEU A 57 -10.85 0.93 -9.81
C LEU A 57 -11.59 -0.40 -9.69
N ARG A 58 -12.66 -0.44 -8.90
CA ARG A 58 -13.48 -1.64 -8.71
C ARG A 58 -14.16 -2.09 -9.99
N SER A 59 -14.57 -1.17 -10.85
CA SER A 59 -15.20 -1.47 -12.15
C SER A 59 -14.16 -1.90 -13.19
N THR A 60 -12.99 -1.25 -13.22
CA THR A 60 -11.90 -1.60 -14.14
C THR A 60 -11.27 -2.96 -13.84
N GLY A 61 -11.27 -3.38 -12.56
CA GLY A 61 -10.84 -4.71 -12.14
C GLY A 61 -11.68 -5.85 -12.74
N LYS A 62 -12.91 -5.57 -13.19
CA LYS A 62 -13.83 -6.54 -13.83
C LYS A 62 -13.69 -6.64 -15.36
N ALA A 63 -12.71 -5.95 -15.97
CA ALA A 63 -12.49 -6.03 -17.40
C ALA A 63 -12.24 -7.49 -17.85
N SER A 64 -12.89 -7.89 -18.93
CA SER A 64 -12.92 -9.28 -19.44
C SER A 64 -11.51 -9.85 -19.64
N PRO A 65 -11.24 -11.08 -19.22
CA PRO A 65 -9.96 -11.77 -19.45
C PRO A 65 -9.62 -11.98 -20.94
N MET A 66 -10.56 -11.73 -21.84
CA MET A 66 -10.44 -11.97 -23.29
C MET A 66 -10.04 -10.73 -24.11
N ALA A 67 -9.77 -9.59 -23.49
CA ALA A 67 -9.25 -8.45 -24.24
C ALA A 67 -7.80 -8.73 -24.66
N ALA A 68 -7.49 -8.59 -25.94
CA ALA A 68 -6.11 -8.66 -26.42
C ALA A 68 -5.25 -7.63 -25.68
N PRO A 69 -3.98 -7.92 -25.39
CA PRO A 69 -3.10 -6.95 -24.73
C PRO A 69 -3.05 -5.65 -25.57
N PRO A 70 -3.04 -4.48 -24.90
CA PRO A 70 -3.06 -3.21 -25.60
C PRO A 70 -1.82 -3.04 -26.49
N THR A 71 -1.98 -2.44 -27.65
CA THR A 71 -0.87 -2.11 -28.54
C THR A 71 0.05 -1.06 -27.89
N PRO A 72 1.32 -0.96 -28.29
CA PRO A 72 2.23 0.08 -27.79
C PRO A 72 1.66 1.50 -27.92
N GLU A 73 0.93 1.78 -28.99
CA GLU A 73 0.27 3.08 -29.21
C GLU A 73 -0.88 3.31 -28.22
N GLN A 74 -1.71 2.31 -27.97
CA GLN A 74 -2.76 2.39 -26.95
C GLN A 74 -2.18 2.60 -25.54
N VAL A 75 -1.08 1.90 -25.20
CA VAL A 75 -0.38 2.12 -23.93
C VAL A 75 0.11 3.55 -23.83
N ARG A 76 0.71 4.11 -24.89
CA ARG A 76 1.17 5.50 -24.93
C ARG A 76 0.01 6.48 -24.73
N GLN A 77 -1.10 6.31 -25.42
CA GLN A 77 -2.29 7.16 -25.30
C GLN A 77 -2.89 7.08 -23.87
N MET A 78 -2.94 5.90 -23.28
CA MET A 78 -3.37 5.75 -21.88
C MET A 78 -2.47 6.50 -20.90
N MET A 79 -1.16 6.46 -21.11
CA MET A 79 -0.19 7.17 -20.27
C MET A 79 -0.32 8.69 -20.43
N GLU A 80 -0.42 9.18 -21.66
CA GLU A 80 -0.64 10.59 -21.95
C GLU A 80 -1.94 11.09 -21.32
N GLY A 81 -3.03 10.34 -21.46
CA GLY A 81 -4.32 10.63 -20.83
C GLY A 81 -4.24 10.65 -19.30
N THR A 82 -3.52 9.70 -18.71
CA THR A 82 -3.32 9.65 -17.25
C THR A 82 -2.57 10.88 -16.74
N VAL A 83 -1.49 11.29 -17.38
CA VAL A 83 -0.72 12.47 -16.97
C VAL A 83 -1.52 13.74 -17.18
N ALA A 84 -2.23 13.87 -18.32
CA ALA A 84 -3.08 15.03 -18.60
C ALA A 84 -4.19 15.18 -17.52
N ALA A 85 -4.87 14.09 -17.18
CA ALA A 85 -5.88 14.08 -16.12
C ALA A 85 -5.29 14.47 -14.76
N GLN A 86 -4.07 14.02 -14.43
CA GLN A 86 -3.40 14.42 -13.20
C GLN A 86 -3.12 15.93 -13.17
N PHE A 87 -2.58 16.50 -14.27
CA PHE A 87 -2.32 17.94 -14.34
C PHE A 87 -3.61 18.75 -14.19
N GLU A 88 -4.69 18.34 -14.81
CA GLU A 88 -5.99 19.02 -14.71
C GLU A 88 -6.56 18.91 -13.28
N THR A 89 -6.72 17.68 -12.80
CA THR A 89 -7.43 17.40 -11.54
C THR A 89 -6.65 17.88 -10.32
N ILE A 90 -5.33 17.59 -10.25
CA ILE A 90 -4.51 17.99 -9.09
C ILE A 90 -4.35 19.52 -9.06
N THR A 91 -4.23 20.19 -10.24
CA THR A 91 -4.17 21.65 -10.28
C THR A 91 -5.45 22.27 -9.71
N ALA A 92 -6.62 21.75 -10.07
CA ALA A 92 -7.90 22.23 -9.53
C ALA A 92 -8.02 21.96 -8.02
N ALA A 93 -7.66 20.73 -7.57
CA ALA A 93 -7.72 20.36 -6.16
C ALA A 93 -6.74 21.14 -5.28
N ALA A 94 -5.58 21.53 -5.82
CA ALA A 94 -4.55 22.28 -5.10
C ALA A 94 -4.83 23.78 -4.96
N GLN A 95 -5.90 24.31 -5.57
CA GLN A 95 -6.23 25.74 -5.45
C GLN A 95 -6.50 26.11 -4.00
N GLY A 96 -5.74 27.12 -3.51
CA GLY A 96 -5.82 27.56 -2.11
C GLY A 96 -5.22 26.59 -1.09
N CYS A 97 -4.50 25.55 -1.52
CA CYS A 97 -3.72 24.71 -0.63
C CYS A 97 -2.35 25.31 -0.37
N ASP A 98 -1.84 25.11 0.84
CA ASP A 98 -0.52 25.57 1.27
C ASP A 98 0.59 24.57 0.93
N MET A 99 0.24 23.30 0.69
CA MET A 99 1.18 22.24 0.32
C MET A 99 0.48 21.04 -0.33
N ILE A 100 1.26 20.18 -0.98
CA ILE A 100 0.83 18.89 -1.54
C ILE A 100 1.67 17.77 -0.92
N LEU A 101 1.03 16.73 -0.39
CA LEU A 101 1.67 15.45 -0.10
C LEU A 101 1.13 14.40 -1.06
N GLY A 102 2.02 13.87 -1.89
CA GLY A 102 1.74 12.75 -2.78
C GLY A 102 2.19 11.43 -2.17
N ALA A 103 1.36 10.40 -2.26
CA ALA A 103 1.74 9.06 -1.88
C ALA A 103 1.66 8.12 -3.08
N THR A 104 2.55 7.12 -3.08
CA THR A 104 2.79 6.18 -4.17
C THR A 104 3.42 6.78 -5.44
N ALA A 105 4.13 5.94 -6.19
CA ALA A 105 4.98 6.39 -7.29
C ALA A 105 4.24 6.93 -8.54
N LEU A 106 2.90 6.76 -8.61
CA LEU A 106 2.10 7.26 -9.74
C LEU A 106 1.77 8.76 -9.68
N GLN A 107 2.36 9.51 -8.73
CA GLN A 107 2.17 10.96 -8.60
C GLN A 107 3.03 11.74 -9.61
N ILE A 108 2.82 11.51 -10.92
CA ILE A 108 3.67 12.05 -11.99
C ILE A 108 3.59 13.57 -12.07
N ALA A 109 2.41 14.16 -11.94
CA ALA A 109 2.17 15.59 -12.13
C ALA A 109 2.34 16.40 -10.83
N ALA A 110 2.08 15.82 -9.66
CA ALA A 110 1.99 16.52 -8.39
C ALA A 110 3.19 17.42 -8.04
N PRO A 111 4.46 16.97 -8.16
CA PRO A 111 5.61 17.83 -7.86
C PRO A 111 5.73 19.02 -8.81
N SER A 112 5.40 18.84 -10.11
CA SER A 112 5.43 19.93 -11.08
C SER A 112 4.32 20.96 -10.86
N ILE A 113 3.17 20.54 -10.36
CA ILE A 113 2.05 21.43 -9.98
C ILE A 113 2.43 22.23 -8.74
N ALA A 114 2.98 21.60 -7.72
CA ALA A 114 3.47 22.28 -6.53
C ALA A 114 4.55 23.32 -6.87
N GLU A 115 5.52 22.96 -7.72
CA GLU A 115 6.54 23.88 -8.23
C GLU A 115 5.91 25.10 -8.95
N LYS A 116 4.92 24.87 -9.83
CA LYS A 116 4.21 25.94 -10.53
C LYS A 116 3.44 26.87 -9.60
N MET A 117 2.87 26.33 -8.53
CA MET A 117 2.11 27.09 -7.53
C MET A 117 3.00 27.75 -6.48
N GLY A 118 4.31 27.39 -6.43
CA GLY A 118 5.23 27.88 -5.42
C GLY A 118 4.93 27.37 -4.00
N ILE A 119 4.34 26.17 -3.88
CA ILE A 119 4.03 25.52 -2.62
C ILE A 119 4.89 24.26 -2.42
N PRO A 120 5.17 23.85 -1.17
CA PRO A 120 5.94 22.64 -0.89
C PRO A 120 5.28 21.36 -1.43
N TYR A 121 6.10 20.43 -1.88
CA TYR A 121 5.70 19.06 -2.22
C TYR A 121 6.45 18.07 -1.35
N PHE A 122 5.69 17.12 -0.76
CA PHE A 122 6.20 15.99 0.00
C PHE A 122 5.81 14.69 -0.69
N PHE A 123 6.68 13.69 -0.63
CA PHE A 123 6.40 12.36 -1.14
C PHE A 123 6.46 11.34 -0.02
N ALA A 124 5.48 10.44 0.05
CA ALA A 124 5.46 9.33 0.99
C ALA A 124 5.43 7.98 0.28
N ALA A 125 6.34 7.08 0.69
CA ALA A 125 6.35 5.68 0.34
C ALA A 125 5.84 4.84 1.51
N TYR A 126 5.14 3.73 1.22
CA TYR A 126 4.64 2.79 2.23
C TYR A 126 5.52 1.56 2.40
N CYS A 127 6.60 1.46 1.62
CA CYS A 127 7.53 0.34 1.65
C CYS A 127 8.96 0.85 1.36
N PRO A 128 9.97 0.41 2.13
CA PRO A 128 11.37 0.77 1.86
C PRO A 128 11.81 0.43 0.44
N ALA A 129 11.35 -0.71 -0.11
CA ALA A 129 11.74 -1.16 -1.45
C ALA A 129 11.31 -0.23 -2.59
N VAL A 130 10.48 0.78 -2.34
CA VAL A 130 10.10 1.80 -3.33
C VAL A 130 11.16 2.91 -3.45
N LEU A 131 11.98 3.07 -2.43
CA LEU A 131 13.02 4.11 -2.35
C LEU A 131 14.38 3.54 -2.75
N PRO A 132 15.17 4.25 -3.59
CA PRO A 132 16.49 3.79 -4.01
C PRO A 132 17.43 3.52 -2.83
N SER A 133 18.07 2.36 -2.82
CA SER A 133 19.02 1.95 -1.79
C SER A 133 20.05 0.96 -2.33
N HIS A 134 21.24 0.92 -1.71
CA HIS A 134 22.25 -0.11 -1.97
C HIS A 134 21.95 -1.45 -1.27
N HIS A 135 20.91 -1.48 -0.41
CA HIS A 135 20.61 -2.63 0.44
C HIS A 135 19.44 -3.49 -0.06
N HIS A 136 18.71 -3.02 -1.05
CA HIS A 136 17.58 -3.76 -1.64
C HIS A 136 17.37 -3.41 -3.11
N ALA A 137 16.72 -4.32 -3.83
CA ALA A 137 16.32 -4.12 -5.22
C ALA A 137 15.08 -3.21 -5.34
N PRO A 138 14.86 -2.57 -6.51
CA PRO A 138 13.58 -1.95 -6.82
C PRO A 138 12.44 -2.99 -6.82
N PRO A 139 11.17 -2.54 -6.65
CA PRO A 139 10.01 -3.44 -6.63
C PRO A 139 9.89 -4.29 -7.89
N VAL A 140 9.46 -5.54 -7.72
CA VAL A 140 9.29 -6.51 -8.82
C VAL A 140 8.00 -6.23 -9.59
N LEU A 141 8.11 -5.93 -10.88
CA LEU A 141 6.98 -5.66 -11.77
C LEU A 141 6.66 -6.90 -12.62
N VAL A 142 6.12 -7.95 -12.00
CA VAL A 142 5.80 -9.24 -12.66
C VAL A 142 4.91 -9.06 -13.90
N MET A 143 3.96 -8.13 -13.87
CA MET A 143 3.11 -7.81 -15.03
C MET A 143 3.90 -7.28 -16.24
N ARG A 144 5.17 -6.89 -16.05
CA ARG A 144 6.11 -6.46 -17.10
C ARG A 144 7.19 -7.51 -17.39
N GLY A 145 7.06 -8.70 -16.83
CA GLY A 145 8.00 -9.81 -17.01
C GLY A 145 9.21 -9.78 -16.10
N ASP A 146 9.23 -8.93 -15.08
CA ASP A 146 10.30 -8.95 -14.09
C ASP A 146 10.22 -10.24 -13.26
N MET A 147 11.39 -10.81 -12.95
CA MET A 147 11.54 -11.94 -12.01
C MET A 147 12.05 -11.42 -10.67
N PRO A 148 11.76 -12.11 -9.56
CA PRO A 148 12.38 -11.79 -8.27
C PRO A 148 13.89 -11.72 -8.41
N THR A 149 14.49 -10.68 -7.81
CA THR A 149 15.92 -10.40 -7.94
C THR A 149 16.75 -11.42 -7.17
N PRO A 150 17.80 -12.01 -7.76
CA PRO A 150 18.74 -12.85 -7.05
C PRO A 150 19.42 -12.11 -5.89
N GLU A 151 19.70 -12.80 -4.78
CA GLU A 151 20.37 -12.23 -3.60
C GLU A 151 21.76 -11.64 -3.88
N MET A 152 22.43 -12.09 -4.94
CA MET A 152 23.77 -11.65 -5.35
C MET A 152 23.77 -10.51 -6.38
N ALA A 153 22.63 -9.86 -6.64
CA ALA A 153 22.54 -8.79 -7.62
C ALA A 153 23.19 -7.49 -7.12
N ASP A 154 23.76 -6.71 -8.05
CA ASP A 154 24.16 -5.33 -7.77
C ASP A 154 22.91 -4.43 -7.75
N TYR A 155 22.45 -4.09 -6.57
CA TYR A 155 21.27 -3.26 -6.39
C TYR A 155 21.45 -1.85 -6.96
N SER A 156 22.67 -1.31 -6.93
CA SER A 156 22.95 0.02 -7.51
C SER A 156 22.66 0.04 -9.00
N GLU A 157 23.13 -1.00 -9.74
CA GLU A 157 22.85 -1.11 -11.16
C GLU A 157 21.34 -1.32 -11.44
N LEU A 158 20.66 -2.10 -10.64
CA LEU A 158 19.21 -2.29 -10.77
C LEU A 158 18.45 -0.95 -10.59
N TRP A 159 18.87 -0.11 -9.65
CA TRP A 159 18.28 1.21 -9.45
C TRP A 159 18.60 2.18 -10.58
N ILE A 160 19.78 2.08 -11.22
CA ILE A 160 20.11 2.83 -12.44
C ILE A 160 19.19 2.40 -13.59
N GLN A 161 18.96 1.11 -13.75
CA GLN A 161 18.07 0.56 -14.78
C GLN A 161 16.62 0.97 -14.53
N ASP A 162 16.19 0.98 -13.27
CA ASP A 162 14.86 1.47 -12.87
C ASP A 162 14.68 2.96 -13.25
N ALA A 163 15.65 3.83 -12.94
CA ALA A 163 15.58 5.23 -13.35
C ALA A 163 15.51 5.39 -14.88
N LYS A 164 16.29 4.61 -15.64
CA LYS A 164 16.22 4.60 -17.11
C LYS A 164 14.83 4.19 -17.62
N ARG A 165 14.21 3.19 -16.96
CA ARG A 165 12.83 2.72 -17.26
C ARG A 165 11.80 3.83 -17.01
N TRP A 166 11.85 4.51 -15.85
CA TRP A 166 11.02 5.65 -15.54
C TRP A 166 11.16 6.77 -16.55
N ASN A 167 12.39 7.13 -16.92
CA ASN A 167 12.67 8.17 -17.89
C ASN A 167 12.18 7.81 -19.30
N LYS A 168 12.38 6.57 -19.74
CA LYS A 168 11.87 6.09 -21.03
C LYS A 168 10.35 6.19 -21.10
N GLN A 169 9.67 5.92 -20.01
CA GLN A 169 8.21 5.84 -19.95
C GLN A 169 7.58 7.23 -19.84
N TRP A 170 8.07 8.10 -18.97
CA TRP A 170 7.34 9.28 -18.53
C TRP A 170 7.98 10.61 -18.91
N ARG A 171 9.29 10.68 -19.14
CA ARG A 171 10.01 11.95 -19.28
C ARG A 171 9.48 12.84 -20.40
N SER A 172 9.21 12.30 -21.57
CA SER A 172 8.70 13.08 -22.70
C SER A 172 7.31 13.65 -22.41
N ILE A 173 6.43 12.83 -21.87
CA ILE A 173 5.05 13.21 -21.54
C ILE A 173 5.07 14.30 -20.46
N LEU A 174 5.78 14.08 -19.36
CA LEU A 174 5.87 15.03 -18.26
C LEU A 174 6.47 16.38 -18.71
N ASN A 175 7.58 16.36 -19.44
CA ASN A 175 8.24 17.58 -19.91
C ASN A 175 7.38 18.37 -20.90
N SER A 176 6.52 17.72 -21.70
CA SER A 176 5.57 18.44 -22.55
C SER A 176 4.59 19.28 -21.75
N HIS A 177 4.10 18.77 -20.62
CA HIS A 177 3.22 19.52 -19.71
C HIS A 177 3.99 20.60 -18.94
N ARG A 178 5.20 20.31 -18.46
CA ARG A 178 6.05 21.30 -17.77
C ARG A 178 6.36 22.50 -18.67
N THR A 179 6.69 22.28 -19.94
CA THR A 179 6.91 23.34 -20.91
C THR A 179 5.67 24.23 -21.08
N ARG A 180 4.47 23.65 -21.15
CA ARG A 180 3.20 24.42 -21.23
C ARG A 180 2.97 25.28 -19.99
N LEU A 181 3.46 24.84 -18.82
CA LEU A 181 3.40 25.60 -17.57
C LEU A 181 4.52 26.64 -17.43
N GLY A 182 5.49 26.69 -18.37
CA GLY A 182 6.66 27.55 -18.29
C GLY A 182 7.70 27.07 -17.26
N LEU A 183 7.74 25.76 -16.99
CA LEU A 183 8.72 25.14 -16.11
C LEU A 183 9.84 24.49 -16.92
N ASP A 184 11.05 24.46 -16.35
CA ASP A 184 12.19 23.80 -16.97
C ASP A 184 11.98 22.29 -17.09
N PRO A 185 12.50 21.65 -18.15
CA PRO A 185 12.42 20.21 -18.31
C PRO A 185 13.27 19.50 -17.26
N ILE A 186 12.79 18.36 -16.78
CA ILE A 186 13.52 17.48 -15.85
C ILE A 186 14.27 16.37 -16.60
N SER A 187 15.38 15.94 -16.06
CA SER A 187 16.21 14.85 -16.61
C SER A 187 15.85 13.49 -16.01
N ASP A 188 15.46 13.44 -14.73
CA ASP A 188 15.12 12.22 -14.00
C ASP A 188 13.74 12.32 -13.33
N VAL A 189 12.78 11.61 -13.93
CA VAL A 189 11.37 11.59 -13.49
C VAL A 189 11.22 10.98 -12.11
N ARG A 190 11.92 9.86 -11.85
CA ARG A 190 11.82 9.17 -10.56
C ARG A 190 12.28 10.05 -9.41
N SER A 191 13.46 10.63 -9.53
CA SER A 191 14.00 11.54 -8.50
C SER A 191 13.14 12.79 -8.34
N HIS A 192 12.50 13.28 -9.42
CA HIS A 192 11.56 14.40 -9.34
C HIS A 192 10.31 14.06 -8.50
N ILE A 193 9.78 12.83 -8.65
CA ILE A 193 8.61 12.37 -7.90
C ILE A 193 8.95 12.08 -6.45
N LEU A 194 10.04 11.35 -6.21
CA LEU A 194 10.43 10.90 -4.86
C LEU A 194 10.96 12.04 -4.00
N THR A 195 11.41 13.15 -4.59
CA THR A 195 12.11 14.27 -3.94
C THR A 195 13.50 13.86 -3.40
N LYS A 196 14.20 14.81 -2.75
CA LYS A 196 15.48 14.54 -2.08
C LYS A 196 15.33 13.99 -0.66
N GLN A 197 14.15 14.18 -0.06
CA GLN A 197 13.83 13.75 1.30
C GLN A 197 12.46 13.08 1.32
N PRO A 198 12.35 11.87 0.72
CA PRO A 198 11.10 11.13 0.76
C PRO A 198 10.77 10.69 2.18
N TRP A 199 9.48 10.58 2.45
CA TRP A 199 9.00 10.01 3.71
C TRP A 199 8.74 8.53 3.56
N LEU A 200 9.06 7.77 4.60
CA LEU A 200 8.80 6.35 4.67
C LEU A 200 7.75 6.08 5.76
N ALA A 201 6.53 5.79 5.32
CA ALA A 201 5.40 5.47 6.18
C ALA A 201 5.31 3.94 6.41
N ALA A 202 6.38 3.36 6.92
CA ALA A 202 6.51 1.96 7.31
C ALA A 202 7.04 1.87 8.73
N ASP A 203 6.58 0.88 9.48
CA ASP A 203 7.06 0.64 10.84
C ASP A 203 8.53 0.21 10.84
N PRO A 204 9.41 0.78 11.68
CA PRO A 204 10.83 0.48 11.66
C PRO A 204 11.17 -0.95 12.12
N THR A 205 10.32 -1.63 12.88
CA THR A 205 10.52 -3.05 13.22
C THR A 205 10.24 -3.94 12.02
N LEU A 206 9.13 -3.70 11.33
CA LEU A 206 8.70 -4.53 10.21
C LEU A 206 9.44 -4.16 8.91
N GLY A 207 9.59 -2.87 8.61
CA GLY A 207 10.21 -2.35 7.40
C GLY A 207 11.21 -1.22 7.69
N PRO A 208 12.35 -1.50 8.35
CA PRO A 208 13.34 -0.48 8.65
C PRO A 208 13.92 0.13 7.38
N TRP A 209 14.20 1.45 7.42
CA TRP A 209 15.13 2.02 6.46
C TRP A 209 16.53 1.44 6.72
N PRO A 210 17.17 0.82 5.72
CA PRO A 210 18.37 0.01 5.98
C PRO A 210 19.61 0.82 6.33
N ASP A 211 19.65 2.12 6.02
CA ASP A 211 20.71 3.03 6.39
C ASP A 211 20.19 4.12 7.34
N PRO A 212 20.28 3.91 8.68
CA PRO A 212 19.83 4.90 9.65
C PRO A 212 20.64 6.21 9.65
N ALA A 213 21.84 6.20 9.06
CA ALA A 213 22.67 7.39 8.92
C ALA A 213 22.29 8.24 7.69
N ASP A 214 21.45 7.72 6.80
CA ASP A 214 20.93 8.46 5.65
C ASP A 214 19.81 9.42 6.10
N GLU A 215 20.18 10.67 6.32
CA GLU A 215 19.23 11.74 6.65
C GLU A 215 18.31 12.12 5.47
N GLY A 216 18.53 11.53 4.29
CA GLY A 216 17.71 11.74 3.11
C GLY A 216 16.32 11.13 3.23
N VAL A 217 16.10 10.11 4.07
CA VAL A 217 14.79 9.46 4.25
C VAL A 217 14.24 9.71 5.65
N PHE A 218 13.04 10.28 5.74
CA PHE A 218 12.36 10.49 7.01
C PHE A 218 11.36 9.36 7.29
N GLN A 219 11.74 8.41 8.14
CA GLN A 219 10.86 7.29 8.52
C GLN A 219 9.90 7.69 9.64
N THR A 220 8.62 7.81 9.31
CA THR A 220 7.56 8.25 10.23
C THR A 220 7.02 7.15 11.14
N GLY A 221 7.11 5.90 10.72
CA GLY A 221 6.28 4.79 11.16
C GLY A 221 5.07 4.61 10.25
N ALA A 222 4.39 3.45 10.34
CA ALA A 222 3.22 3.17 9.52
C ALA A 222 2.01 4.04 9.91
N TRP A 223 1.22 4.45 8.92
CA TRP A 223 0.02 5.27 9.12
C TRP A 223 -1.20 4.38 9.29
N PHE A 224 -1.53 4.07 10.53
CA PHE A 224 -2.67 3.24 10.85
C PHE A 224 -3.95 4.06 10.98
N LEU A 225 -4.98 3.63 10.26
CA LEU A 225 -6.34 4.07 10.55
C LEU A 225 -6.85 3.28 11.77
N ASN A 226 -7.21 3.98 12.82
CA ASN A 226 -7.88 3.36 13.95
C ASN A 226 -9.34 3.12 13.57
N ASP A 227 -9.69 1.84 13.46
CA ASP A 227 -11.06 1.39 13.21
C ASP A 227 -11.60 0.84 14.53
N GLU A 228 -12.65 1.48 15.05
CA GLU A 228 -13.32 1.11 16.30
C GLU A 228 -14.64 0.37 16.05
N HIS A 229 -14.98 0.10 14.78
CA HIS A 229 -16.20 -0.62 14.46
C HIS A 229 -16.11 -2.05 15.04
N PRO A 230 -17.16 -2.51 15.74
CA PRO A 230 -17.22 -3.89 16.19
C PRO A 230 -17.29 -4.86 15.01
N LEU A 231 -16.96 -6.10 15.25
CA LEU A 231 -17.20 -7.17 14.28
C LEU A 231 -18.70 -7.44 14.18
N ASP A 232 -19.16 -7.88 13.01
CA ASP A 232 -20.54 -8.27 12.81
C ASP A 232 -20.92 -9.46 13.68
N HIS A 233 -22.18 -9.52 14.12
CA HIS A 233 -22.67 -10.56 15.03
C HIS A 233 -22.43 -11.98 14.51
N GLU A 234 -22.70 -12.24 13.24
CA GLU A 234 -22.45 -13.54 12.60
C GLU A 234 -20.96 -13.94 12.64
N LEU A 235 -20.06 -12.97 12.46
CA LEU A 235 -18.61 -13.20 12.57
C LEU A 235 -18.20 -13.43 14.01
N GLU A 236 -18.77 -12.69 14.97
CA GLU A 236 -18.52 -12.90 16.40
C GLU A 236 -18.92 -14.31 16.84
N GLU A 237 -20.12 -14.78 16.47
CA GLU A 237 -20.57 -16.14 16.74
C GLU A 237 -19.65 -17.19 16.11
N PHE A 238 -19.20 -16.95 14.87
CA PHE A 238 -18.25 -17.84 14.22
C PHE A 238 -16.90 -17.87 14.94
N LEU A 239 -16.41 -16.75 15.46
CA LEU A 239 -15.14 -16.67 16.18
C LEU A 239 -15.19 -17.27 17.59
N ASP A 240 -16.35 -17.26 18.24
CA ASP A 240 -16.55 -17.79 19.60
C ASP A 240 -16.55 -19.32 19.68
N ALA A 241 -16.61 -20.02 18.56
CA ALA A 241 -16.41 -21.46 18.53
C ALA A 241 -14.96 -21.85 18.92
N VAL A 242 -14.77 -23.10 19.35
CA VAL A 242 -13.66 -23.60 20.16
C VAL A 242 -12.25 -23.28 19.66
N ASP A 243 -11.99 -23.35 18.35
CA ASP A 243 -10.65 -23.14 17.79
C ASP A 243 -10.56 -21.90 16.89
N PRO A 244 -9.52 -21.05 17.03
CA PRO A 244 -9.31 -19.91 16.16
C PRO A 244 -9.23 -20.33 14.69
N PRO A 245 -10.00 -19.69 13.77
CA PRO A 245 -9.99 -19.98 12.36
C PRO A 245 -8.72 -19.43 11.67
N ILE A 246 -8.49 -19.84 10.42
CA ILE A 246 -7.49 -19.23 9.55
C ILE A 246 -8.21 -18.17 8.70
N TYR A 247 -7.64 -16.95 8.63
CA TYR A 247 -8.12 -15.89 7.75
C TYR A 247 -7.40 -15.94 6.41
N PHE A 248 -8.16 -15.74 5.33
CA PHE A 248 -7.68 -15.65 3.96
C PHE A 248 -8.19 -14.36 3.30
N GLY A 249 -7.28 -13.52 2.77
CA GLY A 249 -7.67 -12.29 2.09
C GLY A 249 -6.64 -11.78 1.09
N PHE A 250 -7.08 -11.46 -0.11
CA PHE A 250 -6.24 -10.94 -1.20
C PHE A 250 -6.49 -9.45 -1.50
N GLY A 251 -7.28 -8.77 -0.66
CA GLY A 251 -7.53 -7.34 -0.76
C GLY A 251 -8.17 -6.95 -2.09
N SER A 252 -7.53 -6.02 -2.80
CA SER A 252 -7.99 -5.50 -4.09
C SER A 252 -7.30 -6.14 -5.30
N ILE A 253 -6.59 -7.25 -5.11
CA ILE A 253 -5.93 -8.00 -6.19
C ILE A 253 -6.83 -9.14 -6.63
N ARG A 254 -6.89 -9.41 -7.93
CA ARG A 254 -7.55 -10.61 -8.43
C ARG A 254 -6.85 -11.85 -7.89
N ALA A 255 -7.63 -12.72 -7.25
CA ALA A 255 -7.13 -14.01 -6.84
C ALA A 255 -6.87 -14.90 -8.07
N PRO A 256 -5.83 -15.76 -8.03
CA PRO A 256 -5.67 -16.85 -8.98
C PRO A 256 -6.95 -17.72 -9.04
N HIS A 257 -7.24 -18.26 -10.22
CA HIS A 257 -8.42 -19.12 -10.39
C HIS A 257 -8.33 -20.36 -9.48
N GLY A 258 -9.44 -20.74 -8.84
CA GLY A 258 -9.50 -21.89 -7.93
C GLY A 258 -8.88 -21.66 -6.54
N LEU A 259 -8.40 -20.44 -6.23
CA LEU A 259 -7.73 -20.16 -4.97
C LEU A 259 -8.64 -20.35 -3.75
N SER A 260 -9.94 -20.01 -3.84
CA SER A 260 -10.90 -20.24 -2.75
C SER A 260 -10.98 -21.71 -2.34
N GLU A 261 -10.99 -22.62 -3.33
CA GLU A 261 -11.00 -24.05 -3.07
C GLU A 261 -9.72 -24.52 -2.37
N VAL A 262 -8.54 -24.08 -2.85
CA VAL A 262 -7.25 -24.38 -2.22
C VAL A 262 -7.22 -23.91 -0.77
N MET A 263 -7.71 -22.71 -0.48
CA MET A 263 -7.74 -22.14 0.86
C MET A 263 -8.62 -22.94 1.82
N ILE A 264 -9.84 -23.27 1.41
CA ILE A 264 -10.79 -24.03 2.22
C ILE A 264 -10.28 -25.45 2.47
N GLN A 265 -9.80 -26.14 1.41
CA GLN A 265 -9.23 -27.48 1.55
C GLN A 265 -7.99 -27.48 2.46
N THR A 266 -7.16 -26.45 2.39
CA THR A 266 -6.00 -26.30 3.28
C THR A 266 -6.43 -26.14 4.74
N ALA A 267 -7.41 -25.29 5.02
CA ALA A 267 -7.92 -25.13 6.40
C ALA A 267 -8.48 -26.45 6.94
N ARG A 268 -9.27 -27.16 6.14
CA ARG A 268 -9.83 -28.48 6.48
C ARG A 268 -8.76 -29.54 6.72
N ALA A 269 -7.70 -29.57 5.87
CA ALA A 269 -6.58 -30.49 6.06
C ALA A 269 -5.82 -30.25 7.37
N LEU A 270 -5.86 -29.00 7.88
CA LEU A 270 -5.29 -28.62 9.17
C LEU A 270 -6.29 -28.76 10.34
N GLY A 271 -7.51 -29.26 10.10
CA GLY A 271 -8.57 -29.34 11.09
C GLY A 271 -9.04 -27.97 11.60
N ARG A 272 -8.95 -26.93 10.77
CA ARG A 272 -9.28 -25.54 11.11
C ARG A 272 -10.45 -25.02 10.30
N ARG A 273 -11.19 -24.08 10.89
CA ARG A 273 -12.22 -23.30 10.22
C ARG A 273 -11.57 -22.19 9.37
N ALA A 274 -12.28 -21.68 8.35
CA ALA A 274 -11.78 -20.67 7.45
C ALA A 274 -12.67 -19.41 7.41
N ILE A 275 -12.03 -18.25 7.39
CA ILE A 275 -12.66 -16.96 7.10
C ILE A 275 -12.11 -16.46 5.77
N LEU A 276 -12.97 -16.23 4.78
CA LEU A 276 -12.59 -15.69 3.48
C LEU A 276 -13.06 -14.24 3.35
N LEU A 277 -12.13 -13.31 3.09
CA LEU A 277 -12.48 -11.94 2.72
C LEU A 277 -12.84 -11.91 1.24
N LYS A 278 -14.09 -11.60 0.91
CA LYS A 278 -14.56 -11.44 -0.47
C LYS A 278 -13.71 -10.43 -1.24
N GLY A 279 -13.52 -9.25 -0.66
CA GLY A 279 -12.68 -8.18 -1.21
C GLY A 279 -13.00 -7.88 -2.69
N TRP A 280 -11.99 -7.41 -3.42
CA TRP A 280 -12.06 -7.30 -4.89
C TRP A 280 -11.55 -8.59 -5.58
N ALA A 281 -11.00 -9.52 -4.80
CA ALA A 281 -10.52 -10.82 -5.26
C ALA A 281 -11.64 -11.80 -5.60
N ASP A 282 -12.89 -11.44 -5.25
CA ASP A 282 -14.10 -12.27 -5.41
C ASP A 282 -13.96 -13.68 -4.80
N LEU A 283 -13.21 -13.79 -3.67
CA LEU A 283 -13.14 -15.03 -2.91
C LEU A 283 -14.53 -15.41 -2.41
N SER A 284 -14.89 -16.67 -2.56
CA SER A 284 -16.23 -17.18 -2.25
C SER A 284 -16.17 -18.56 -1.61
N LEU A 285 -17.23 -18.92 -0.88
CA LEU A 285 -17.39 -20.28 -0.39
C LEU A 285 -17.55 -21.25 -1.56
N VAL A 286 -17.04 -22.45 -1.42
CA VAL A 286 -17.15 -23.54 -2.41
C VAL A 286 -18.31 -24.48 -2.10
N ASP A 287 -18.80 -24.45 -0.87
CA ASP A 287 -19.95 -25.22 -0.37
C ASP A 287 -20.63 -24.47 0.79
N ASN A 288 -21.61 -25.08 1.45
CA ASN A 288 -22.38 -24.51 2.55
C ASN A 288 -22.03 -25.17 3.90
N GLU A 289 -20.83 -25.75 4.03
CA GLU A 289 -20.42 -26.35 5.30
C GLU A 289 -20.18 -25.26 6.38
N PRO A 290 -20.51 -25.51 7.66
CA PRO A 290 -20.44 -24.50 8.72
C PRO A 290 -19.03 -24.16 9.18
N ASP A 291 -18.01 -24.82 8.63
CA ASP A 291 -16.61 -24.60 8.94
C ASP A 291 -15.99 -23.41 8.21
N CYS A 292 -16.74 -22.75 7.33
CA CYS A 292 -16.27 -21.63 6.53
C CYS A 292 -17.28 -20.48 6.51
N ILE A 293 -16.76 -19.24 6.59
CA ILE A 293 -17.55 -18.01 6.43
C ILE A 293 -16.89 -17.07 5.43
N ALA A 294 -17.70 -16.38 4.60
CA ALA A 294 -17.22 -15.36 3.68
C ALA A 294 -17.71 -13.98 4.10
N ILE A 295 -16.76 -13.10 4.44
CA ILE A 295 -17.03 -11.77 5.00
C ILE A 295 -16.75 -10.64 4.00
N GLY A 296 -17.36 -9.47 4.26
CA GLY A 296 -17.07 -8.22 3.58
C GLY A 296 -15.90 -7.45 4.22
N GLU A 297 -15.91 -6.12 4.06
CA GLU A 297 -14.94 -5.24 4.75
C GLU A 297 -15.09 -5.38 6.28
N VAL A 298 -13.98 -5.40 6.99
CA VAL A 298 -13.94 -5.71 8.43
C VAL A 298 -12.81 -4.95 9.11
N ASN A 299 -12.97 -4.69 10.39
CA ASN A 299 -11.88 -4.23 11.26
C ASN A 299 -10.83 -5.34 11.41
N HIS A 300 -9.77 -5.25 10.60
CA HIS A 300 -8.69 -6.24 10.58
C HIS A 300 -7.99 -6.40 11.94
N LEU A 301 -7.80 -5.31 12.68
CA LEU A 301 -7.12 -5.40 13.97
C LEU A 301 -7.93 -6.17 15.01
N ALA A 302 -9.25 -5.99 15.04
CA ALA A 302 -10.14 -6.73 15.90
C ALA A 302 -10.18 -8.21 15.50
N LEU A 303 -10.32 -8.49 14.20
CA LEU A 303 -10.39 -9.84 13.66
C LEU A 303 -9.06 -10.60 13.83
N PHE A 304 -7.93 -10.00 13.49
CA PHE A 304 -6.63 -10.70 13.45
C PHE A 304 -6.12 -11.13 14.85
N LYS A 305 -6.61 -10.51 15.92
CA LYS A 305 -6.35 -10.95 17.30
C LYS A 305 -7.05 -12.27 17.65
N ARG A 306 -8.02 -12.71 16.83
CA ARG A 306 -8.89 -13.86 17.09
C ARG A 306 -8.71 -14.99 16.08
N VAL A 307 -7.76 -14.89 15.17
CA VAL A 307 -7.45 -15.92 14.17
C VAL A 307 -6.15 -16.65 14.50
N ALA A 308 -6.03 -17.89 14.04
CA ALA A 308 -4.82 -18.70 14.23
C ALA A 308 -3.66 -18.22 13.34
N ALA A 309 -3.96 -17.80 12.10
CA ALA A 309 -3.01 -17.25 11.15
C ALA A 309 -3.72 -16.37 10.12
N VAL A 310 -2.96 -15.48 9.49
CA VAL A 310 -3.43 -14.60 8.41
C VAL A 310 -2.71 -14.98 7.11
N VAL A 311 -3.47 -15.46 6.13
CA VAL A 311 -2.98 -15.74 4.77
C VAL A 311 -3.37 -14.60 3.85
N HIS A 312 -2.38 -13.96 3.23
CA HIS A 312 -2.64 -12.78 2.41
C HIS A 312 -1.60 -12.57 1.30
N HIS A 313 -1.87 -11.61 0.42
CA HIS A 313 -1.01 -11.30 -0.73
C HIS A 313 0.27 -10.50 -0.40
N GLY A 314 0.41 -9.96 0.80
CA GLY A 314 1.58 -9.16 1.19
C GLY A 314 1.47 -7.66 0.96
N GLY A 315 0.27 -7.10 0.84
CA GLY A 315 0.11 -5.64 0.85
C GLY A 315 0.56 -5.03 2.18
N ALA A 316 1.21 -3.86 2.13
CA ALA A 316 1.79 -3.18 3.31
C ALA A 316 0.78 -3.07 4.47
N GLY A 317 -0.45 -2.62 4.21
CA GLY A 317 -1.47 -2.43 5.24
C GLY A 317 -1.86 -3.73 5.95
N THR A 318 -2.10 -4.82 5.21
CA THR A 318 -2.46 -6.12 5.80
C THR A 318 -1.30 -6.73 6.57
N THR A 319 -0.06 -6.63 6.04
CA THR A 319 1.15 -7.12 6.71
C THR A 319 1.34 -6.42 8.06
N HIS A 320 1.24 -5.09 8.08
CA HIS A 320 1.32 -4.32 9.33
C HIS A 320 0.18 -4.64 10.30
N ALA A 321 -1.06 -4.76 9.81
CA ALA A 321 -2.22 -5.08 10.65
C ALA A 321 -2.09 -6.45 11.32
N ALA A 322 -1.62 -7.47 10.59
CA ALA A 322 -1.38 -8.80 11.12
C ALA A 322 -0.22 -8.82 12.13
N THR A 323 0.89 -8.10 11.85
CA THR A 323 1.99 -7.95 12.79
C THR A 323 1.54 -7.24 14.06
N ARG A 324 0.79 -6.13 13.94
CA ARG A 324 0.23 -5.37 15.06
C ARG A 324 -0.73 -6.20 15.93
N ALA A 325 -1.45 -7.14 15.31
CA ALA A 325 -2.33 -8.07 16.02
C ALA A 325 -1.58 -9.23 16.69
N GLY A 326 -0.30 -9.44 16.39
CA GLY A 326 0.48 -10.60 16.86
C GLY A 326 0.09 -11.90 16.17
N ALA A 327 -0.58 -11.84 15.02
CA ALA A 327 -0.99 -13.00 14.25
C ALA A 327 0.13 -13.47 13.33
N PRO A 328 0.48 -14.76 13.33
CA PRO A 328 1.44 -15.30 12.36
C PRO A 328 0.89 -15.22 10.95
N GLN A 329 1.77 -15.05 9.97
CA GLN A 329 1.39 -14.73 8.60
C GLN A 329 1.89 -15.77 7.59
N VAL A 330 1.08 -16.04 6.55
CA VAL A 330 1.56 -16.67 5.32
C VAL A 330 1.34 -15.69 4.19
N VAL A 331 2.44 -15.21 3.59
CA VAL A 331 2.38 -14.22 2.52
C VAL A 331 2.56 -14.90 1.18
N ILE A 332 1.61 -14.71 0.26
CA ILE A 332 1.60 -15.23 -1.12
C ILE A 332 1.77 -14.03 -2.08
N PRO A 333 2.99 -13.57 -2.32
CA PRO A 333 3.22 -12.35 -3.09
C PRO A 333 2.83 -12.52 -4.55
N GLN A 334 2.20 -11.50 -5.13
CA GLN A 334 1.74 -11.47 -6.52
C GLN A 334 2.59 -10.51 -7.36
N HIS A 335 2.91 -9.32 -6.84
CA HIS A 335 3.67 -8.28 -7.54
C HIS A 335 4.15 -7.16 -6.61
N TYR A 336 5.01 -6.29 -7.12
CA TYR A 336 5.45 -5.03 -6.55
C TYR A 336 6.14 -5.19 -5.18
N ASP A 337 5.74 -4.44 -4.16
CA ASP A 337 6.31 -4.44 -2.80
C ASP A 337 5.98 -5.70 -1.98
N GLN A 338 5.08 -6.54 -2.46
CA GLN A 338 4.62 -7.73 -1.74
C GLN A 338 5.75 -8.75 -1.51
N TYR A 339 6.71 -8.82 -2.43
CA TYR A 339 7.92 -9.66 -2.26
C TYR A 339 8.81 -9.16 -1.12
N TYR A 340 8.91 -7.84 -0.96
CA TYR A 340 9.63 -7.26 0.17
C TYR A 340 8.97 -7.66 1.50
N TRP A 341 7.66 -7.47 1.60
CA TRP A 341 6.93 -7.82 2.83
C TRP A 341 6.95 -9.31 3.13
N ALA A 342 6.85 -10.17 2.12
CA ALA A 342 7.00 -11.62 2.27
C ALA A 342 8.39 -11.96 2.84
N GLY A 343 9.45 -11.37 2.30
CA GLY A 343 10.81 -11.53 2.79
C GLY A 343 10.96 -11.05 4.25
N ARG A 344 10.34 -9.93 4.61
CA ARG A 344 10.39 -9.41 6.00
C ARG A 344 9.68 -10.33 6.99
N VAL A 345 8.49 -10.84 6.64
CA VAL A 345 7.75 -11.81 7.47
C VAL A 345 8.59 -13.07 7.73
N GLN A 346 9.26 -13.57 6.69
CA GLN A 346 10.15 -14.74 6.81
C GLN A 346 11.41 -14.41 7.62
N GLN A 347 12.06 -13.27 7.37
CA GLN A 347 13.29 -12.85 8.05
C GLN A 347 13.08 -12.64 9.55
N LEU A 348 11.93 -12.08 9.95
CA LEU A 348 11.56 -11.90 11.34
C LEU A 348 11.04 -13.20 11.99
N ASP A 349 10.84 -14.24 11.20
CA ASP A 349 10.28 -15.52 11.60
C ASP A 349 8.94 -15.37 12.34
N ILE A 350 8.09 -14.45 11.83
CA ILE A 350 6.72 -14.22 12.27
C ILE A 350 5.68 -14.87 11.34
N GLY A 351 6.15 -15.75 10.46
CA GLY A 351 5.35 -16.45 9.48
C GLY A 351 6.18 -17.03 8.36
N ALA A 352 5.59 -17.23 7.17
CA ALA A 352 6.22 -17.80 6.00
C ALA A 352 5.96 -16.97 4.74
N ALA A 353 6.98 -16.86 3.87
CA ALA A 353 6.83 -16.41 2.49
C ALA A 353 6.53 -17.61 1.59
N HIS A 354 5.41 -17.58 0.87
CA HIS A 354 5.11 -18.63 -0.10
C HIS A 354 5.89 -18.39 -1.39
N THR A 355 6.52 -19.43 -1.92
CA THR A 355 7.44 -19.33 -3.07
C THR A 355 6.74 -19.14 -4.41
N SER A 356 5.46 -19.53 -4.52
CA SER A 356 4.66 -19.40 -5.74
C SER A 356 3.50 -18.41 -5.53
N SER A 357 3.20 -17.62 -6.55
CA SER A 357 1.99 -16.78 -6.60
C SER A 357 0.70 -17.58 -6.72
N THR A 358 0.78 -18.86 -7.09
CA THR A 358 -0.34 -19.81 -7.21
C THR A 358 -0.09 -21.02 -6.30
N PRO A 359 -0.55 -20.97 -5.03
CA PRO A 359 -0.35 -22.07 -4.10
C PRO A 359 -1.17 -23.30 -4.48
N THR A 360 -0.68 -24.46 -4.07
CA THR A 360 -1.46 -25.71 -4.00
C THR A 360 -1.87 -25.96 -2.56
N THR A 361 -2.84 -26.87 -2.33
CA THR A 361 -3.24 -27.28 -0.97
C THR A 361 -2.03 -27.77 -0.16
N ASP A 362 -1.17 -28.60 -0.76
CA ASP A 362 0.03 -29.14 -0.08
C ASP A 362 1.04 -28.04 0.28
N SER A 363 1.35 -27.14 -0.67
CA SER A 363 2.31 -26.07 -0.42
C SER A 363 1.83 -25.07 0.61
N LEU A 364 0.53 -24.74 0.61
CA LEU A 364 -0.07 -23.83 1.56
C LEU A 364 -0.21 -24.48 2.95
N THR A 365 -0.55 -25.77 3.01
CA THR A 365 -0.54 -26.58 4.25
C THR A 365 0.85 -26.59 4.88
N SER A 366 1.90 -26.77 4.09
CA SER A 366 3.30 -26.73 4.57
C SER A 366 3.66 -25.36 5.15
N ALA A 367 3.32 -24.27 4.46
CA ALA A 367 3.58 -22.90 4.93
C ALA A 367 2.80 -22.57 6.23
N LEU A 368 1.54 -23.00 6.33
CA LEU A 368 0.74 -22.80 7.53
C LEU A 368 1.22 -23.66 8.71
N ASN A 369 1.66 -24.91 8.48
CA ASN A 369 2.27 -25.73 9.52
C ASN A 369 3.51 -25.05 10.12
N HIS A 370 4.31 -24.35 9.32
CA HIS A 370 5.41 -23.53 9.82
C HIS A 370 4.89 -22.33 10.62
N ALA A 371 3.99 -21.54 10.05
CA ALA A 371 3.45 -20.33 10.69
C ALA A 371 2.77 -20.61 12.02
N LEU A 372 2.13 -21.78 12.17
CA LEU A 372 1.43 -22.20 13.38
C LEU A 372 2.33 -22.83 14.45
N GLN A 373 3.66 -22.94 14.19
CA GLN A 373 4.58 -23.45 15.23
C GLN A 373 4.61 -22.51 16.44
N PRO A 374 4.63 -23.05 17.68
CA PRO A 374 4.61 -22.23 18.89
C PRO A 374 5.69 -21.15 18.94
N GLY A 375 6.88 -21.43 18.40
CA GLY A 375 7.98 -20.48 18.32
C GLY A 375 7.68 -19.30 17.38
N VAL A 376 7.06 -19.54 16.23
CA VAL A 376 6.65 -18.51 15.26
C VAL A 376 5.53 -17.64 15.82
N VAL A 377 4.52 -18.28 16.44
CA VAL A 377 3.42 -17.57 17.12
C VAL A 377 3.95 -16.66 18.24
N ALA A 378 4.87 -17.16 19.06
CA ALA A 378 5.47 -16.37 20.13
C ALA A 378 6.25 -15.16 19.59
N ARG A 379 7.03 -15.32 18.50
CA ARG A 379 7.73 -14.20 17.85
C ARG A 379 6.77 -13.19 17.25
N ALA A 380 5.69 -13.62 16.61
CA ALA A 380 4.66 -12.72 16.10
C ALA A 380 4.06 -11.85 17.24
N GLN A 381 3.78 -12.47 18.40
CA GLN A 381 3.29 -11.75 19.58
C GLN A 381 4.31 -10.80 20.21
N ILE A 382 5.60 -11.13 20.16
CA ILE A 382 6.69 -10.24 20.60
C ILE A 382 6.78 -9.05 19.65
N SER A 383 6.85 -9.29 18.35
CA SER A 383 6.93 -8.22 17.33
C SER A 383 5.76 -7.25 17.40
N ALA A 384 4.56 -7.71 17.74
CA ALA A 384 3.40 -6.85 17.92
C ALA A 384 3.61 -5.74 18.98
N LYS A 385 4.41 -6.01 20.01
CA LYS A 385 4.69 -5.05 21.09
C LYS A 385 5.71 -3.96 20.68
N GLU A 386 6.45 -4.22 19.62
CA GLU A 386 7.48 -3.31 19.10
C GLU A 386 6.93 -2.37 18.02
N ILE A 387 5.75 -2.68 17.44
CA ILE A 387 5.11 -1.86 16.41
C ILE A 387 4.69 -0.51 16.99
N ARG A 388 5.13 0.57 16.35
CA ARG A 388 4.73 1.94 16.68
C ARG A 388 3.32 2.23 16.18
N HIS A 389 2.56 3.02 16.96
CA HIS A 389 1.18 3.37 16.63
C HIS A 389 1.00 4.83 16.24
N ASP A 390 2.05 5.64 16.34
CA ASP A 390 2.02 7.09 16.22
C ASP A 390 2.49 7.62 14.85
N GLY A 391 2.73 6.76 13.86
CA GLY A 391 3.34 7.14 12.59
C GLY A 391 2.59 8.25 11.84
N ALA A 392 1.26 8.19 11.81
CA ALA A 392 0.43 9.22 11.20
C ALA A 392 0.51 10.56 11.97
N LEU A 393 0.53 10.52 13.30
CA LEU A 393 0.70 11.71 14.15
C LEU A 393 2.07 12.35 13.94
N VAL A 394 3.15 11.55 13.92
CA VAL A 394 4.53 12.03 13.64
C VAL A 394 4.59 12.71 12.28
N ALA A 395 3.95 12.12 11.25
CA ALA A 395 3.87 12.72 9.93
C ALA A 395 3.07 14.04 9.93
N ALA A 396 1.91 14.07 10.59
CA ALA A 396 1.07 15.27 10.70
C ALA A 396 1.81 16.42 11.40
N GLN A 397 2.44 16.14 12.53
CA GLN A 397 3.24 17.13 13.27
C GLN A 397 4.41 17.68 12.44
N ARG A 398 5.06 16.82 11.64
CA ARG A 398 6.16 17.24 10.75
C ARG A 398 5.66 18.15 9.63
N LEU A 399 4.48 17.89 9.04
CA LEU A 399 3.88 18.77 8.03
C LEU A 399 3.54 20.13 8.61
N VAL A 400 2.91 20.16 9.78
CA VAL A 400 2.56 21.42 10.47
C VAL A 400 3.81 22.22 10.85
N GLY A 401 4.87 21.55 11.33
CA GLY A 401 6.14 22.18 11.69
C GLY A 401 6.93 22.73 10.50
N ALA A 402 6.86 22.10 9.33
CA ALA A 402 7.61 22.52 8.15
C ALA A 402 7.22 23.92 7.65
N THR A 403 5.94 24.28 7.74
CA THR A 403 5.45 25.60 7.32
C THR A 403 5.71 26.71 8.32
N GLN A 404 5.84 26.40 9.60
CA GLN A 404 6.25 27.41 10.59
C GLN A 404 7.68 27.88 10.35
N TYR A 405 8.56 26.99 9.89
CA TYR A 405 9.97 27.33 9.58
C TYR A 405 10.06 28.23 8.32
N ASP A 406 9.29 27.90 7.26
CA ASP A 406 9.27 28.70 6.02
C ASP A 406 8.63 30.08 6.22
N SER A 407 7.60 30.20 7.07
CA SER A 407 6.97 31.48 7.37
C SER A 407 7.88 32.42 8.17
N ILE A 408 8.72 31.88 9.06
CA ILE A 408 9.74 32.64 9.81
C ILE A 408 10.86 33.12 8.87
N GLN A 409 11.31 32.29 7.93
CA GLN A 409 12.34 32.68 6.96
C GLN A 409 11.85 33.70 5.92
N ARG A 410 10.56 33.75 5.60
CA ARG A 410 9.99 34.77 4.70
C ARG A 410 9.66 36.07 5.40
N ALA A 411 9.65 36.10 6.74
CA ALA A 411 9.38 37.29 7.55
C ALA A 411 10.66 38.01 8.03
N ILE A 412 11.84 37.42 7.79
CA ILE A 412 13.17 38.01 8.00
C ILE A 412 13.73 38.48 6.65
#